data_09653a35eae76a60a3d42eafd9c7a1fc
#
_entry.id   09653a35eae76a60a3d42eafd9c7a1fc
#
_cell.length_a   1.000
_cell.length_b   1.000
_cell.length_c   1.000
_cell.angle_alpha   90.00
_cell.angle_beta   90.00
_cell.angle_gamma   90.00
#
_symmetry.space_group_name_H-M   'P 1'
#
loop_
_entity.id
_entity.type
_entity.pdbx_description
1 polymer ?
#
loop_
_entity_poly.entity_id
_entity_poly.type
_entity_poly.pdbx_seq_one_letter_code
_entity_poly.pdbx_strand_id
1 'polypeptide(L)'
;MSTTENQPVPGGIDEATSAPVRAAGAVLWRAGAAGAEVALVHRPRYDDWSLPKGKLDPGELPAHAAVREVAEETGFSCVLSRFLTRVDYSVPVAGGGRAPKVVDYFTARAGDGSFAPNDEVDELRWLPTGRARELLSYPHDAGVLDAFEKSPAQSATVLLVRHAKAGKRSEWAGDDDLRPLTEAGQRQRDALHSLLSLFGPARIYSAPRLRCEQTVAPIATDLGIGIATEPLFSEEGYLGDPDAAADALRGVADGPGTAVVCSQGGVIPDLVARLADSTDLRLGEVASRKGSVWTLTFARDRSSGNGSAPALRLAAADYLADPLA
;
A
#
# COMPACT_ATOMS: atom_id res chain seq x y z
N MET A 1 -69.80 17.27 12.02
CA MET A 1 -68.49 17.96 11.90
C MET A 1 -67.60 17.46 12.99
N SER A 2 -66.77 16.42 12.70
CA SER A 2 -65.80 15.85 13.64
C SER A 2 -64.41 16.10 13.03
N THR A 3 -63.67 16.95 13.70
CA THR A 3 -62.26 17.25 13.39
C THR A 3 -61.41 16.15 14.03
N THR A 4 -60.76 15.35 13.19
CA THR A 4 -59.76 14.36 13.58
C THR A 4 -58.42 15.05 13.73
N GLU A 5 -57.94 15.19 14.97
CA GLU A 5 -56.57 15.64 15.28
C GLU A 5 -55.54 14.60 14.81
N ASN A 6 -54.63 15.05 14.00
CA ASN A 6 -53.50 14.28 13.51
C ASN A 6 -52.39 14.36 14.57
N GLN A 7 -52.16 13.29 15.31
CA GLN A 7 -51.03 13.16 16.25
C GLN A 7 -49.72 12.93 15.45
N PRO A 8 -48.62 13.61 15.80
CA PRO A 8 -47.32 13.33 15.18
C PRO A 8 -46.76 12.02 15.71
N VAL A 9 -46.32 11.17 14.79
CA VAL A 9 -45.57 9.94 15.06
C VAL A 9 -44.24 10.30 15.71
N PRO A 10 -43.84 9.77 16.86
CA PRO A 10 -42.57 10.06 17.47
C PRO A 10 -41.41 9.35 16.74
N GLY A 11 -40.47 10.15 16.36
CA GLY A 11 -39.07 9.88 16.47
C GLY A 11 -38.48 8.80 15.60
N GLY A 12 -37.86 9.23 14.53
CA GLY A 12 -36.70 8.52 13.99
C GLY A 12 -35.66 8.37 15.10
N ILE A 13 -35.27 7.12 15.34
CA ILE A 13 -34.09 6.78 16.13
C ILE A 13 -32.90 7.39 15.40
N ASP A 14 -32.24 8.39 15.99
CA ASP A 14 -30.90 8.81 15.64
C ASP A 14 -29.99 7.57 15.76
N GLU A 15 -29.70 6.91 14.65
CA GLU A 15 -28.56 6.02 14.55
C GLU A 15 -27.32 6.91 14.74
N ALA A 16 -26.87 7.04 15.98
CA ALA A 16 -25.55 7.57 16.27
C ALA A 16 -24.55 6.64 15.56
N THR A 17 -24.15 7.03 14.35
CA THR A 17 -23.16 6.29 13.55
C THR A 17 -21.85 6.36 14.30
N SER A 18 -21.55 5.33 15.07
CA SER A 18 -20.25 5.22 15.76
C SER A 18 -19.14 5.27 14.72
N ALA A 19 -18.04 5.95 15.04
CA ALA A 19 -16.87 6.00 14.15
C ALA A 19 -16.47 4.58 13.72
N PRO A 20 -16.09 4.36 12.46
CA PRO A 20 -15.74 3.04 11.96
C PRO A 20 -14.52 2.47 12.69
N VAL A 21 -14.60 1.20 13.06
CA VAL A 21 -13.45 0.44 13.58
C VAL A 21 -12.49 0.23 12.40
N ARG A 22 -11.34 0.88 12.43
CA ARG A 22 -10.31 0.70 11.41
C ARG A 22 -9.42 -0.49 11.76
N ALA A 23 -9.11 -1.30 10.74
CA ALA A 23 -8.26 -2.47 10.85
C ALA A 23 -7.40 -2.61 9.58
N ALA A 24 -6.33 -3.38 9.67
CA ALA A 24 -5.56 -3.78 8.51
C ALA A 24 -5.05 -5.22 8.65
N GLY A 25 -4.73 -5.84 7.53
CA GLY A 25 -4.20 -7.19 7.47
C GLY A 25 -3.56 -7.49 6.13
N ALA A 26 -3.16 -8.72 5.93
CA ALA A 26 -2.52 -9.11 4.70
C ALA A 26 -2.92 -10.52 4.23
N VAL A 27 -2.89 -10.73 2.92
CA VAL A 27 -2.68 -12.05 2.34
C VAL A 27 -1.19 -12.35 2.49
N LEU A 28 -0.84 -13.01 3.59
CA LEU A 28 0.53 -13.48 3.81
C LEU A 28 0.77 -14.71 2.94
N TRP A 29 1.76 -14.65 2.05
CA TRP A 29 2.01 -15.72 1.11
C TRP A 29 3.49 -16.13 1.08
N ARG A 30 3.73 -17.38 0.67
CA ARG A 30 5.07 -17.94 0.38
C ARG A 30 5.05 -18.73 -0.91
N ALA A 31 6.23 -19.01 -1.47
CA ALA A 31 6.35 -19.94 -2.58
C ALA A 31 6.15 -21.38 -2.06
N GLY A 32 5.16 -22.07 -2.61
CA GLY A 32 4.94 -23.51 -2.39
C GLY A 32 5.32 -24.33 -3.61
N ALA A 33 5.27 -25.66 -3.50
CA ALA A 33 5.65 -26.58 -4.58
C ALA A 33 4.79 -26.44 -5.85
N ALA A 34 3.52 -26.08 -5.70
CA ALA A 34 2.54 -25.95 -6.81
C ALA A 34 2.13 -24.50 -7.10
N GLY A 35 2.81 -23.51 -6.55
CA GLY A 35 2.47 -22.10 -6.66
C GLY A 35 2.47 -21.38 -5.32
N ALA A 36 1.77 -20.25 -5.23
CA ALA A 36 1.69 -19.52 -3.96
C ALA A 36 0.81 -20.27 -2.95
N GLU A 37 1.30 -20.38 -1.72
CA GLU A 37 0.53 -20.77 -0.54
C GLU A 37 0.26 -19.52 0.30
N VAL A 38 -0.95 -19.41 0.84
CA VAL A 38 -1.38 -18.32 1.71
C VAL A 38 -1.62 -18.82 3.12
N ALA A 39 -1.32 -17.99 4.11
CA ALA A 39 -1.56 -18.29 5.51
C ALA A 39 -3.00 -17.96 5.89
N LEU A 40 -3.70 -18.91 6.52
CA LEU A 40 -4.94 -18.69 7.25
C LEU A 40 -4.71 -18.96 8.73
N VAL A 41 -5.37 -18.18 9.57
CA VAL A 41 -5.34 -18.29 11.02
C VAL A 41 -6.70 -18.75 11.54
N HIS A 42 -6.69 -19.68 12.52
CA HIS A 42 -7.88 -20.10 13.26
C HIS A 42 -7.96 -19.31 14.58
N ARG A 43 -9.12 -18.72 14.82
CA ARG A 43 -9.37 -17.92 16.05
C ARG A 43 -10.32 -18.65 16.98
N PRO A 44 -9.82 -19.27 18.06
CA PRO A 44 -10.62 -20.14 18.93
C PRO A 44 -11.83 -19.44 19.57
N ARG A 45 -11.71 -18.12 19.85
CA ARG A 45 -12.81 -17.33 20.40
C ARG A 45 -14.04 -17.27 19.50
N TYR A 46 -13.86 -17.35 18.17
CA TYR A 46 -14.92 -17.24 17.18
C TYR A 46 -15.17 -18.57 16.45
N ASP A 47 -14.31 -19.55 16.64
CA ASP A 47 -14.26 -20.83 15.92
C ASP A 47 -14.30 -20.60 14.39
N ASP A 48 -13.42 -19.71 13.90
CA ASP A 48 -13.41 -19.28 12.51
C ASP A 48 -12.00 -19.27 11.92
N TRP A 49 -11.95 -19.39 10.58
CA TRP A 49 -10.75 -19.22 9.75
C TRP A 49 -10.79 -17.92 9.01
N SER A 50 -9.73 -17.13 9.11
CA SER A 50 -9.62 -15.83 8.46
C SER A 50 -8.20 -15.53 7.97
N LEU A 51 -8.07 -14.48 7.16
CA LEU A 51 -6.78 -13.86 6.88
C LEU A 51 -6.28 -13.09 8.12
N PRO A 52 -4.96 -13.07 8.39
CA PRO A 52 -4.39 -12.33 9.53
C PRO A 52 -4.69 -10.83 9.42
N LYS A 53 -5.25 -10.25 10.49
CA LYS A 53 -5.66 -8.85 10.57
C LYS A 53 -6.05 -8.42 11.96
N GLY A 54 -5.83 -7.17 12.29
CA GLY A 54 -6.33 -6.60 13.53
C GLY A 54 -6.57 -5.09 13.46
N LYS A 55 -6.87 -4.48 14.59
CA LYS A 55 -7.21 -3.06 14.68
C LYS A 55 -5.97 -2.19 14.58
N LEU A 56 -6.12 -1.01 13.98
CA LEU A 56 -5.08 0.01 14.02
C LEU A 56 -4.95 0.57 15.45
N ASP A 57 -3.72 0.76 15.88
CA ASP A 57 -3.42 1.57 17.04
C ASP A 57 -3.64 3.08 16.77
N PRO A 58 -3.83 3.91 17.80
CA PRO A 58 -3.99 5.35 17.62
C PRO A 58 -2.80 5.96 16.85
N GLY A 59 -3.09 6.58 15.70
CA GLY A 59 -2.07 7.18 14.82
C GLY A 59 -1.27 6.18 13.96
N GLU A 60 -1.62 4.90 13.97
CA GLU A 60 -0.96 3.89 13.16
C GLU A 60 -1.48 3.92 11.72
N LEU A 61 -0.57 3.82 10.74
CA LEU A 61 -0.93 3.64 9.35
C LEU A 61 -1.36 2.19 9.07
N PRO A 62 -2.30 1.95 8.12
CA PRO A 62 -2.74 0.59 7.79
C PRO A 62 -1.61 -0.36 7.39
N ALA A 63 -0.57 0.13 6.72
CA ALA A 63 0.58 -0.70 6.35
C ALA A 63 1.38 -1.19 7.56
N HIS A 64 1.56 -0.34 8.59
CA HIS A 64 2.23 -0.74 9.84
C HIS A 64 1.39 -1.75 10.61
N ALA A 65 0.08 -1.48 10.76
CA ALA A 65 -0.84 -2.41 11.41
C ALA A 65 -0.84 -3.78 10.72
N ALA A 66 -0.87 -3.83 9.38
CA ALA A 66 -0.84 -5.09 8.65
C ALA A 66 0.42 -5.92 8.94
N VAL A 67 1.59 -5.28 9.01
CA VAL A 67 2.86 -5.97 9.32
C VAL A 67 2.89 -6.43 10.78
N ARG A 68 2.45 -5.59 11.72
CA ARG A 68 2.37 -5.93 13.14
C ARG A 68 1.43 -7.11 13.37
N GLU A 69 0.21 -7.05 12.85
CA GLU A 69 -0.80 -8.10 13.02
C GLU A 69 -0.38 -9.44 12.38
N VAL A 70 0.28 -9.38 11.20
CA VAL A 70 0.88 -10.59 10.62
C VAL A 70 1.89 -11.20 11.58
N ALA A 71 2.78 -10.41 12.17
CA ALA A 71 3.77 -10.92 13.11
C ALA A 71 3.12 -11.49 14.39
N GLU A 72 2.12 -10.81 14.96
CA GLU A 72 1.42 -11.20 16.19
C GLU A 72 0.58 -12.47 15.99
N GLU A 73 -0.21 -12.54 14.90
CA GLU A 73 -1.11 -13.68 14.65
C GLU A 73 -0.41 -14.89 14.01
N THR A 74 0.72 -14.69 13.31
CA THR A 74 1.37 -15.79 12.56
C THR A 74 2.76 -16.16 13.04
N GLY A 75 3.45 -15.27 13.78
CA GLY A 75 4.85 -15.45 14.17
C GLY A 75 5.86 -15.26 13.03
N PHE A 76 5.43 -14.84 11.85
CA PHE A 76 6.31 -14.59 10.70
C PHE A 76 6.56 -13.09 10.51
N SER A 77 7.79 -12.72 10.18
CA SER A 77 8.07 -11.44 9.57
C SER A 77 7.50 -11.39 8.15
N CYS A 78 7.27 -10.20 7.61
CA CYS A 78 6.80 -10.10 6.23
C CYS A 78 7.30 -8.83 5.54
N VAL A 79 7.26 -8.86 4.21
CA VAL A 79 7.54 -7.71 3.33
C VAL A 79 6.30 -7.43 2.51
N LEU A 80 5.77 -6.22 2.62
CA LEU A 80 4.61 -5.78 1.85
C LEU A 80 4.99 -5.63 0.36
N SER A 81 4.00 -5.83 -0.51
CA SER A 81 4.18 -5.58 -1.95
C SER A 81 3.21 -4.54 -2.48
N ARG A 82 1.92 -4.64 -2.15
CA ARG A 82 0.90 -3.69 -2.59
C ARG A 82 -0.33 -3.71 -1.68
N PHE A 83 -1.12 -2.67 -1.75
CA PHE A 83 -2.49 -2.69 -1.28
C PHE A 83 -3.34 -3.59 -2.19
N LEU A 84 -4.22 -4.39 -1.62
CA LEU A 84 -5.09 -5.31 -2.38
C LEU A 84 -6.48 -4.74 -2.56
N THR A 85 -7.13 -4.50 -1.43
CA THR A 85 -8.52 -4.07 -1.40
C THR A 85 -8.91 -3.60 0.00
N ARG A 86 -9.99 -2.86 0.06
CA ARG A 86 -10.68 -2.50 1.29
C ARG A 86 -11.97 -3.30 1.41
N VAL A 87 -12.23 -3.79 2.61
CA VAL A 87 -13.45 -4.54 2.92
C VAL A 87 -14.19 -3.82 4.05
N ASP A 88 -15.50 -3.61 3.83
CA ASP A 88 -16.38 -2.94 4.78
C ASP A 88 -17.46 -3.92 5.25
N TYR A 89 -17.62 -4.07 6.57
CA TYR A 89 -18.68 -4.87 7.17
C TYR A 89 -19.02 -4.38 8.58
N SER A 90 -20.14 -4.83 9.13
CA SER A 90 -20.57 -4.44 10.47
C SER A 90 -20.15 -5.46 11.52
N VAL A 91 -19.69 -5.00 12.68
CA VAL A 91 -19.31 -5.83 13.83
C VAL A 91 -20.10 -5.45 15.07
N PRO A 92 -20.39 -6.41 15.98
CA PRO A 92 -20.94 -6.10 17.30
C PRO A 92 -19.98 -5.22 18.09
N VAL A 93 -20.52 -4.29 18.88
CA VAL A 93 -19.72 -3.44 19.78
C VAL A 93 -20.12 -3.63 21.25
N ALA A 94 -19.20 -3.35 22.15
CA ALA A 94 -19.46 -3.38 23.57
C ALA A 94 -20.57 -2.37 23.93
N GLY A 95 -21.52 -2.79 24.75
CA GLY A 95 -22.69 -1.97 25.11
C GLY A 95 -23.92 -2.20 24.21
N GLY A 96 -23.82 -3.08 23.21
CA GLY A 96 -24.91 -3.43 22.28
C GLY A 96 -24.89 -2.59 21.01
N GLY A 97 -25.49 -3.10 19.94
CA GLY A 97 -25.49 -2.50 18.62
C GLY A 97 -24.35 -3.00 17.72
N ARG A 98 -24.18 -2.34 16.58
CA ARG A 98 -23.15 -2.67 15.57
C ARG A 98 -22.45 -1.40 15.12
N ALA A 99 -21.14 -1.53 14.84
CA ALA A 99 -20.34 -0.48 14.22
C ALA A 99 -19.83 -0.93 12.86
N PRO A 100 -19.65 -0.01 11.89
CA PRO A 100 -18.94 -0.32 10.67
C PRO A 100 -17.49 -0.65 11.01
N LYS A 101 -16.95 -1.70 10.38
CA LYS A 101 -15.52 -2.05 10.41
C LYS A 101 -14.97 -1.97 9.00
N VAL A 102 -13.86 -1.27 8.85
CA VAL A 102 -13.14 -1.09 7.59
C VAL A 102 -11.79 -1.77 7.73
N VAL A 103 -11.49 -2.71 6.84
CA VAL A 103 -10.23 -3.46 6.84
C VAL A 103 -9.47 -3.21 5.54
N ASP A 104 -8.27 -2.66 5.66
CA ASP A 104 -7.33 -2.49 4.55
C ASP A 104 -6.44 -3.73 4.43
N TYR A 105 -6.51 -4.45 3.30
CA TYR A 105 -5.70 -5.63 3.05
C TYR A 105 -4.56 -5.37 2.09
N PHE A 106 -3.40 -5.92 2.43
CA PHE A 106 -2.17 -5.86 1.63
C PHE A 106 -1.76 -7.26 1.15
N THR A 107 -0.91 -7.32 0.13
CA THR A 107 -0.14 -8.51 -0.20
C THR A 107 1.17 -8.46 0.60
N ALA A 108 1.49 -9.53 1.30
CA ALA A 108 2.73 -9.64 2.08
C ALA A 108 3.44 -10.97 1.79
N ARG A 109 4.71 -10.90 1.43
CA ARG A 109 5.56 -12.09 1.29
C ARG A 109 6.11 -12.46 2.66
N ALA A 110 5.94 -13.74 3.06
CA ALA A 110 6.49 -14.24 4.31
C ALA A 110 8.03 -14.19 4.30
N GLY A 111 8.58 -13.75 5.40
CA GLY A 111 9.99 -13.81 5.76
C GLY A 111 10.25 -14.92 6.77
N ASP A 112 11.26 -14.70 7.61
CA ASP A 112 11.63 -15.64 8.67
C ASP A 112 10.60 -15.63 9.81
N GLY A 113 10.44 -16.77 10.48
CA GLY A 113 9.56 -16.91 11.63
C GLY A 113 9.04 -18.35 11.77
N SER A 114 8.28 -18.54 12.83
CA SER A 114 7.58 -19.80 13.09
C SER A 114 6.31 -19.52 13.89
N PHE A 115 5.24 -20.21 13.57
CA PHE A 115 4.01 -20.10 14.32
C PHE A 115 4.12 -20.75 15.69
N ALA A 116 3.58 -20.07 16.70
CA ALA A 116 3.31 -20.64 18.02
C ALA A 116 1.89 -20.21 18.43
N PRO A 117 1.03 -21.12 18.90
CA PRO A 117 -0.31 -20.77 19.36
C PRO A 117 -0.28 -19.70 20.46
N ASN A 118 -1.28 -18.80 20.44
CA ASN A 118 -1.47 -17.77 21.43
C ASN A 118 -2.97 -17.62 21.77
N ASP A 119 -3.33 -16.62 22.58
CA ASP A 119 -4.72 -16.43 23.03
C ASP A 119 -5.68 -15.99 21.89
N GLU A 120 -5.16 -15.48 20.79
CA GLU A 120 -5.95 -15.01 19.63
C GLU A 120 -5.99 -16.04 18.50
N VAL A 121 -4.90 -16.79 18.29
CA VAL A 121 -4.73 -17.76 17.20
C VAL A 121 -4.15 -19.06 17.74
N ASP A 122 -4.87 -20.16 17.59
CA ASP A 122 -4.44 -21.48 18.05
C ASP A 122 -3.92 -22.41 16.93
N GLU A 123 -4.27 -22.11 15.65
CA GLU A 123 -3.80 -22.86 14.48
C GLU A 123 -3.50 -21.94 13.30
N LEU A 124 -2.42 -22.26 12.56
CA LEU A 124 -2.06 -21.63 11.30
C LEU A 124 -1.92 -22.70 10.22
N ARG A 125 -2.50 -22.44 9.05
CA ARG A 125 -2.37 -23.30 7.86
C ARG A 125 -1.85 -22.54 6.67
N TRP A 126 -0.86 -23.13 6.01
CA TRP A 126 -0.39 -22.71 4.70
C TRP A 126 -1.10 -23.52 3.62
N LEU A 127 -1.85 -22.88 2.75
CA LEU A 127 -2.71 -23.54 1.77
C LEU A 127 -2.58 -22.88 0.39
N PRO A 128 -2.65 -23.66 -0.69
CA PRO A 128 -2.92 -23.10 -2.01
C PRO A 128 -4.23 -22.28 -1.98
N THR A 129 -4.33 -21.21 -2.77
CA THR A 129 -5.44 -20.24 -2.69
C THR A 129 -6.83 -20.89 -2.84
N GLY A 130 -6.97 -21.90 -3.72
CA GLY A 130 -8.21 -22.65 -3.88
C GLY A 130 -8.65 -23.36 -2.59
N ARG A 131 -7.71 -24.02 -1.89
CA ARG A 131 -8.00 -24.69 -0.61
C ARG A 131 -8.21 -23.69 0.53
N ALA A 132 -7.47 -22.58 0.52
CA ALA A 132 -7.69 -21.50 1.46
C ALA A 132 -9.11 -20.94 1.35
N ARG A 133 -9.61 -20.73 0.13
CA ARG A 133 -10.97 -20.27 -0.14
C ARG A 133 -12.05 -21.18 0.44
N GLU A 134 -11.86 -22.51 0.34
CA GLU A 134 -12.81 -23.48 0.89
C GLU A 134 -12.85 -23.46 2.42
N LEU A 135 -11.74 -23.08 3.07
CA LEU A 135 -11.61 -23.07 4.53
C LEU A 135 -12.05 -21.75 5.15
N LEU A 136 -11.96 -20.62 4.44
CA LEU A 136 -12.35 -19.30 4.94
C LEU A 136 -13.79 -19.27 5.40
N SER A 137 -14.02 -18.74 6.61
CA SER A 137 -15.35 -18.65 7.22
C SER A 137 -16.21 -17.52 6.68
N TYR A 138 -15.60 -16.51 6.02
CA TYR A 138 -16.31 -15.31 5.58
C TYR A 138 -16.19 -15.06 4.08
N PRO A 139 -17.32 -14.76 3.38
CA PRO A 139 -17.29 -14.46 1.94
C PRO A 139 -16.43 -13.24 1.59
N HIS A 140 -16.33 -12.24 2.47
CA HIS A 140 -15.49 -11.07 2.21
C HIS A 140 -14.00 -11.40 2.19
N ASP A 141 -13.52 -12.34 2.99
CA ASP A 141 -12.13 -12.80 2.94
C ASP A 141 -11.84 -13.57 1.64
N ALA A 142 -12.81 -14.32 1.12
CA ALA A 142 -12.70 -14.93 -0.22
C ALA A 142 -12.56 -13.86 -1.32
N GLY A 143 -13.27 -12.73 -1.20
CA GLY A 143 -13.11 -11.59 -2.11
C GLY A 143 -11.71 -10.96 -2.06
N VAL A 144 -11.04 -10.98 -0.90
CA VAL A 144 -9.62 -10.56 -0.78
C VAL A 144 -8.70 -11.52 -1.52
N LEU A 145 -8.93 -12.84 -1.42
CA LEU A 145 -8.18 -13.82 -2.22
C LEU A 145 -8.40 -13.64 -3.73
N ASP A 146 -9.62 -13.26 -4.17
CA ASP A 146 -9.87 -12.93 -5.59
C ASP A 146 -9.03 -11.74 -6.05
N ALA A 147 -8.88 -10.72 -5.20
CA ALA A 147 -8.02 -9.58 -5.50
C ALA A 147 -6.53 -9.97 -5.54
N PHE A 148 -6.11 -10.90 -4.70
CA PHE A 148 -4.75 -11.45 -4.72
C PHE A 148 -4.47 -12.24 -6.00
N GLU A 149 -5.37 -13.11 -6.44
CA GLU A 149 -5.21 -13.97 -7.62
C GLU A 149 -5.24 -13.19 -8.95
N LYS A 150 -5.92 -12.04 -9.02
CA LYS A 150 -5.97 -11.17 -10.22
C LYS A 150 -4.61 -10.62 -10.64
N SER A 151 -3.66 -10.56 -9.72
CA SER A 151 -2.30 -10.12 -10.04
C SER A 151 -1.30 -11.16 -9.55
N PRO A 152 -0.27 -11.47 -10.34
CA PRO A 152 0.75 -12.44 -9.93
C PRO A 152 1.35 -12.07 -8.57
N ALA A 153 1.56 -13.05 -7.70
CA ALA A 153 2.22 -12.86 -6.42
C ALA A 153 3.64 -12.28 -6.57
N GLN A 154 4.28 -12.48 -7.73
CA GLN A 154 5.60 -11.95 -8.09
C GLN A 154 5.50 -10.71 -8.99
N SER A 155 4.68 -9.74 -8.62
CA SER A 155 4.63 -8.43 -9.29
C SER A 155 5.82 -7.58 -8.88
N ALA A 156 6.28 -6.72 -9.81
CA ALA A 156 7.29 -5.71 -9.48
C ALA A 156 6.63 -4.51 -8.79
N THR A 157 7.26 -4.00 -7.74
CA THR A 157 6.75 -2.84 -6.97
C THR A 157 7.72 -1.67 -7.07
N VAL A 158 7.18 -0.49 -7.40
CA VAL A 158 7.88 0.78 -7.34
C VAL A 158 7.13 1.71 -6.39
N LEU A 159 7.83 2.22 -5.38
CA LEU A 159 7.34 3.26 -4.48
C LEU A 159 7.76 4.62 -5.03
N LEU A 160 6.84 5.29 -5.72
CA LEU A 160 7.07 6.62 -6.31
C LEU A 160 6.72 7.70 -5.28
N VAL A 161 7.75 8.32 -4.73
CA VAL A 161 7.67 9.26 -3.61
C VAL A 161 7.79 10.69 -4.12
N ARG A 162 6.87 11.57 -3.75
CA ARG A 162 7.13 13.00 -3.87
C ARG A 162 8.02 13.45 -2.72
N HIS A 163 9.08 14.21 -3.03
CA HIS A 163 9.97 14.73 -1.99
C HIS A 163 9.18 15.39 -0.83
N ALA A 164 9.68 15.25 0.38
CA ALA A 164 9.13 15.83 1.59
C ALA A 164 9.16 17.37 1.55
N LYS A 165 8.54 18.03 2.51
CA LYS A 165 8.36 19.48 2.54
C LYS A 165 9.71 20.20 2.55
N ALA A 166 10.00 20.95 1.48
CA ALA A 166 11.08 21.94 1.40
C ALA A 166 10.50 23.34 1.50
N GLY A 167 11.31 24.34 1.84
CA GLY A 167 10.91 25.75 1.92
C GLY A 167 10.29 26.25 0.61
N LYS A 168 9.66 27.42 0.62
CA LYS A 168 9.14 28.03 -0.60
C LYS A 168 10.30 28.50 -1.48
N ARG A 169 10.17 28.28 -2.80
CA ARG A 169 11.18 28.74 -3.77
C ARG A 169 11.40 30.24 -3.69
N SER A 170 10.35 31.03 -3.50
CA SER A 170 10.41 32.48 -3.38
C SER A 170 11.15 33.00 -2.15
N GLU A 171 11.37 32.16 -1.15
CA GLU A 171 12.07 32.48 0.10
C GLU A 171 13.52 31.91 0.12
N TRP A 172 13.92 31.19 -0.95
CA TRP A 172 15.24 30.57 -1.08
C TRP A 172 16.12 31.39 -2.03
N ALA A 173 17.21 31.95 -1.51
CA ALA A 173 18.09 32.82 -2.28
C ALA A 173 19.18 32.09 -3.10
N GLY A 174 19.37 30.78 -2.84
CA GLY A 174 20.36 29.96 -3.54
C GLY A 174 19.81 29.27 -4.78
N ASP A 175 20.64 28.38 -5.33
CA ASP A 175 20.21 27.49 -6.41
C ASP A 175 19.08 26.56 -5.91
N ASP A 176 17.98 26.43 -6.69
CA ASP A 176 16.83 25.63 -6.32
C ASP A 176 17.18 24.13 -6.18
N ASP A 177 18.20 23.69 -6.89
CA ASP A 177 18.70 22.30 -6.81
C ASP A 177 19.22 21.97 -5.41
N LEU A 178 19.76 22.95 -4.72
CA LEU A 178 20.35 22.87 -3.39
C LEU A 178 19.37 23.24 -2.26
N ARG A 179 18.10 23.50 -2.57
CA ARG A 179 17.09 23.85 -1.56
C ARG A 179 16.75 22.63 -0.69
N PRO A 180 17.03 22.68 0.63
CA PRO A 180 16.90 21.55 1.53
C PRO A 180 15.46 21.32 2.03
N LEU A 181 15.26 20.20 2.70
CA LEU A 181 14.06 19.95 3.49
C LEU A 181 13.96 20.94 4.66
N THR A 182 12.72 21.33 4.96
CA THR A 182 12.39 22.05 6.21
C THR A 182 12.33 21.06 7.37
N GLU A 183 12.26 21.58 8.59
CA GLU A 183 12.03 20.77 9.80
C GLU A 183 10.75 19.91 9.70
N ALA A 184 9.65 20.47 9.16
CA ALA A 184 8.45 19.70 8.87
C ALA A 184 8.68 18.63 7.78
N GLY A 185 9.55 18.91 6.82
CA GLY A 185 9.97 17.92 5.82
C GLY A 185 10.82 16.81 6.40
N GLN A 186 11.65 17.11 7.40
CA GLN A 186 12.43 16.08 8.10
C GLN A 186 11.51 15.12 8.86
N ARG A 187 10.46 15.61 9.52
CA ARG A 187 9.45 14.74 10.15
C ARG A 187 8.74 13.86 9.13
N GLN A 188 8.35 14.41 7.95
CA GLN A 188 7.78 13.59 6.87
C GLN A 188 8.76 12.55 6.34
N ARG A 189 10.04 12.91 6.17
CA ARG A 189 11.11 11.98 5.78
C ARG A 189 11.23 10.82 6.76
N ASP A 190 11.19 11.08 8.05
CA ASP A 190 11.34 10.06 9.08
C ASP A 190 10.13 9.10 9.10
N ALA A 191 8.92 9.63 8.90
CA ALA A 191 7.72 8.81 8.72
C ALA A 191 7.76 8.01 7.40
N LEU A 192 8.25 8.61 6.30
CA LEU A 192 8.48 7.91 5.04
C LEU A 192 9.50 6.78 5.20
N HIS A 193 10.59 7.01 5.92
CA HIS A 193 11.58 5.99 6.19
C HIS A 193 10.94 4.75 6.84
N SER A 194 10.15 4.93 7.91
CA SER A 194 9.42 3.84 8.57
C SER A 194 8.49 3.11 7.60
N LEU A 195 7.68 3.84 6.82
CA LEU A 195 6.74 3.26 5.88
C LEU A 195 7.42 2.48 4.73
N LEU A 196 8.40 3.10 4.08
CA LEU A 196 9.08 2.51 2.91
C LEU A 196 9.83 1.23 3.29
N SER A 197 10.34 1.14 4.52
CA SER A 197 11.04 -0.04 5.06
C SER A 197 10.15 -1.28 5.08
N LEU A 198 8.83 -1.14 5.24
CA LEU A 198 7.88 -2.27 5.23
C LEU A 198 7.82 -3.00 3.88
N PHE A 199 8.26 -2.35 2.81
CA PHE A 199 8.27 -2.91 1.45
C PHE A 199 9.62 -3.50 1.05
N GLY A 200 10.60 -3.52 1.93
CA GLY A 200 11.92 -4.11 1.72
C GLY A 200 12.62 -3.64 0.43
N PRO A 201 12.80 -2.32 0.22
CA PRO A 201 13.36 -1.83 -1.03
C PRO A 201 14.82 -2.29 -1.20
N ALA A 202 15.16 -2.66 -2.44
CA ALA A 202 16.49 -3.11 -2.83
C ALA A 202 17.23 -2.07 -3.68
N ARG A 203 16.53 -1.06 -4.19
CA ARG A 203 17.09 -0.04 -5.08
C ARG A 203 16.42 1.30 -4.81
N ILE A 204 17.22 2.38 -4.88
CA ILE A 204 16.74 3.74 -4.63
C ILE A 204 17.22 4.66 -5.75
N TYR A 205 16.29 5.41 -6.32
CA TYR A 205 16.51 6.41 -7.36
C TYR A 205 16.01 7.77 -6.91
N SER A 206 16.65 8.83 -7.35
CA SER A 206 16.25 10.19 -7.04
C SER A 206 16.43 11.13 -8.23
N ALA A 207 15.51 12.05 -8.40
CA ALA A 207 15.76 13.25 -9.18
C ALA A 207 16.99 14.00 -8.60
N PRO A 208 17.80 14.70 -9.44
CA PRO A 208 19.00 15.44 -9.00
C PRO A 208 18.62 16.72 -8.26
N ARG A 209 18.00 16.60 -7.12
CA ARG A 209 17.54 17.68 -6.22
C ARG A 209 17.85 17.31 -4.78
N LEU A 210 18.53 18.17 -4.06
CA LEU A 210 18.90 17.92 -2.66
C LEU A 210 17.70 17.47 -1.82
N ARG A 211 16.52 18.11 -1.99
CA ARG A 211 15.30 17.74 -1.27
C ARG A 211 14.78 16.34 -1.59
N CYS A 212 15.00 15.85 -2.83
CA CYS A 212 14.65 14.49 -3.22
C CYS A 212 15.61 13.47 -2.59
N GLU A 213 16.89 13.73 -2.70
CA GLU A 213 17.95 12.90 -2.09
C GLU A 213 17.78 12.82 -0.56
N GLN A 214 17.60 13.97 0.10
CA GLN A 214 17.36 14.02 1.54
C GLN A 214 16.10 13.27 1.98
N THR A 215 15.09 13.17 1.12
CA THR A 215 13.85 12.45 1.44
C THR A 215 14.09 10.94 1.57
N VAL A 216 14.98 10.36 0.76
CA VAL A 216 15.24 8.92 0.74
C VAL A 216 16.59 8.52 1.35
N ALA A 217 17.40 9.49 1.77
CA ALA A 217 18.70 9.21 2.34
C ALA A 217 18.67 8.30 3.59
N PRO A 218 17.73 8.45 4.56
CA PRO A 218 17.72 7.57 5.73
C PRO A 218 17.57 6.10 5.36
N ILE A 219 16.63 5.76 4.45
CA ILE A 219 16.43 4.37 4.05
C ILE A 219 17.62 3.83 3.24
N ALA A 220 18.27 4.66 2.43
CA ALA A 220 19.49 4.29 1.73
C ALA A 220 20.62 3.95 2.71
N THR A 221 20.76 4.76 3.76
CA THR A 221 21.76 4.57 4.81
C THR A 221 21.53 3.28 5.59
N ASP A 222 20.31 3.01 6.03
CA ASP A 222 19.98 1.83 6.83
C ASP A 222 20.18 0.52 6.04
N LEU A 223 19.88 0.56 4.74
CA LEU A 223 20.05 -0.59 3.86
C LEU A 223 21.48 -0.73 3.30
N GLY A 224 22.34 0.27 3.52
CA GLY A 224 23.69 0.28 2.97
C GLY A 224 23.75 0.32 1.44
N ILE A 225 22.73 0.89 0.77
CA ILE A 225 22.64 0.99 -0.70
C ILE A 225 22.79 2.44 -1.17
N GLY A 226 23.32 2.62 -2.38
CA GLY A 226 23.45 3.94 -2.99
C GLY A 226 22.12 4.49 -3.52
N ILE A 227 22.03 5.83 -3.63
CA ILE A 227 20.96 6.51 -4.33
C ILE A 227 21.43 6.76 -5.77
N ALA A 228 20.78 6.12 -6.75
CA ALA A 228 21.06 6.37 -8.16
C ALA A 228 20.35 7.66 -8.62
N THR A 229 21.09 8.58 -9.19
CA THR A 229 20.53 9.81 -9.76
C THR A 229 19.93 9.53 -11.14
N GLU A 230 18.65 9.93 -11.33
CA GLU A 230 17.94 9.82 -12.61
C GLU A 230 17.36 11.18 -13.02
N PRO A 231 17.99 11.88 -13.99
CA PRO A 231 17.55 13.20 -14.41
C PRO A 231 16.14 13.25 -14.99
N LEU A 232 15.66 12.17 -15.63
CA LEU A 232 14.31 12.06 -16.18
C LEU A 232 13.21 12.15 -15.13
N PHE A 233 13.54 11.94 -13.83
CA PHE A 233 12.60 12.11 -12.73
C PHE A 233 12.59 13.54 -12.15
N SER A 234 13.38 14.47 -12.73
CA SER A 234 13.28 15.91 -12.43
C SER A 234 12.23 16.59 -13.32
N GLU A 235 11.71 17.74 -12.89
CA GLU A 235 10.74 18.51 -13.69
C GLU A 235 11.33 18.90 -15.07
N GLU A 236 12.59 19.28 -15.14
CA GLU A 236 13.24 19.68 -16.38
C GLU A 236 13.50 18.47 -17.31
N GLY A 237 13.99 17.35 -16.75
CA GLY A 237 14.23 16.14 -17.54
C GLY A 237 12.93 15.53 -18.04
N TYR A 238 11.90 15.51 -17.19
CA TYR A 238 10.58 15.03 -17.53
C TYR A 238 9.92 15.86 -18.64
N LEU A 239 9.93 17.20 -18.53
CA LEU A 239 9.34 18.08 -19.53
C LEU A 239 10.08 18.00 -20.88
N GLY A 240 11.35 17.61 -20.89
CA GLY A 240 12.13 17.37 -22.10
C GLY A 240 11.69 16.13 -22.87
N ASP A 241 11.38 15.03 -22.15
CA ASP A 241 10.95 13.75 -22.75
C ASP A 241 10.12 12.91 -21.75
N PRO A 242 8.81 13.15 -21.67
CA PRO A 242 7.94 12.40 -20.78
C PRO A 242 7.83 10.90 -21.10
N ASP A 243 7.99 10.52 -22.37
CA ASP A 243 7.93 9.11 -22.76
C ASP A 243 9.18 8.35 -22.33
N ALA A 244 10.36 8.96 -22.49
CA ALA A 244 11.60 8.41 -21.95
C ALA A 244 11.56 8.27 -20.42
N ALA A 245 10.92 9.20 -19.69
CA ALA A 245 10.74 9.07 -18.25
C ALA A 245 9.82 7.91 -17.88
N ALA A 246 8.75 7.68 -18.63
CA ALA A 246 7.86 6.52 -18.43
C ALA A 246 8.59 5.21 -18.72
N ASP A 247 9.42 5.16 -19.75
CA ASP A 247 10.24 3.98 -20.08
C ASP A 247 11.34 3.75 -19.03
N ALA A 248 11.96 4.81 -18.52
CA ALA A 248 12.91 4.72 -17.41
C ALA A 248 12.26 4.11 -16.17
N LEU A 249 11.02 4.52 -15.83
CA LEU A 249 10.30 3.95 -14.68
C LEU A 249 9.92 2.49 -14.90
N ARG A 250 9.54 2.09 -16.14
CA ARG A 250 9.36 0.67 -16.49
C ARG A 250 10.67 -0.12 -16.35
N GLY A 251 11.79 0.46 -16.77
CA GLY A 251 13.13 -0.11 -16.60
C GLY A 251 13.49 -0.29 -15.11
N VAL A 252 13.15 0.69 -14.29
CA VAL A 252 13.27 0.56 -12.82
C VAL A 252 12.40 -0.58 -12.30
N ALA A 253 11.16 -0.71 -12.75
CA ALA A 253 10.27 -1.79 -12.35
C ALA A 253 10.76 -3.18 -12.80
N ASP A 254 11.44 -3.27 -13.93
CA ASP A 254 11.98 -4.54 -14.46
C ASP A 254 13.18 -5.09 -13.68
N GLY A 255 13.81 -4.28 -12.87
CA GLY A 255 14.92 -4.71 -12.03
C GLY A 255 14.49 -5.51 -10.80
N PRO A 256 15.43 -6.17 -10.09
CA PRO A 256 15.14 -7.05 -8.96
C PRO A 256 14.63 -6.29 -7.73
N GLY A 257 13.66 -6.88 -7.03
CA GLY A 257 13.13 -6.36 -5.76
C GLY A 257 12.34 -5.06 -5.90
N THR A 258 11.86 -4.56 -4.77
CA THR A 258 11.15 -3.26 -4.70
C THR A 258 12.11 -2.10 -4.94
N ALA A 259 11.68 -1.10 -5.70
CA ALA A 259 12.43 0.14 -5.91
C ALA A 259 11.71 1.34 -5.27
N VAL A 260 12.49 2.27 -4.73
CA VAL A 260 12.02 3.60 -4.33
C VAL A 260 12.49 4.62 -5.37
N VAL A 261 11.59 5.46 -5.84
CA VAL A 261 11.90 6.56 -6.77
C VAL A 261 11.41 7.86 -6.15
N CYS A 262 12.32 8.79 -5.85
CA CYS A 262 11.95 10.11 -5.36
C CYS A 262 11.94 11.13 -6.49
N SER A 263 10.80 11.83 -6.66
CA SER A 263 10.57 12.77 -7.74
C SER A 263 9.86 14.03 -7.25
N GLN A 264 9.42 14.87 -8.18
CA GLN A 264 8.83 16.19 -7.96
C GLN A 264 7.33 16.23 -8.29
N GLY A 265 6.65 17.26 -7.79
CA GLY A 265 5.22 17.39 -7.94
C GLY A 265 4.73 17.67 -9.36
N GLY A 266 5.55 18.28 -10.19
CA GLY A 266 5.25 18.50 -11.60
C GLY A 266 5.45 17.28 -12.49
N VAL A 267 6.09 16.21 -11.97
CA VAL A 267 6.35 14.98 -12.71
C VAL A 267 5.31 13.91 -12.40
N ILE A 268 5.09 13.63 -11.12
CA ILE A 268 4.38 12.44 -10.64
C ILE A 268 2.95 12.30 -11.22
N PRO A 269 2.10 13.35 -11.24
CA PRO A 269 0.73 13.20 -11.72
C PRO A 269 0.65 12.74 -13.18
N ASP A 270 1.39 13.40 -14.06
CA ASP A 270 1.36 13.06 -15.50
C ASP A 270 2.05 11.71 -15.76
N LEU A 271 3.17 11.43 -15.10
CA LEU A 271 3.87 10.15 -15.23
C LEU A 271 2.99 8.96 -14.83
N VAL A 272 2.27 9.06 -13.70
CA VAL A 272 1.35 8.00 -13.24
C VAL A 272 0.16 7.87 -14.20
N ALA A 273 -0.40 8.98 -14.67
CA ALA A 273 -1.49 8.97 -15.65
C ALA A 273 -1.06 8.28 -16.96
N ARG A 274 0.10 8.63 -17.53
CA ARG A 274 0.66 8.01 -18.74
C ARG A 274 0.87 6.50 -18.60
N LEU A 275 1.34 6.05 -17.44
CA LEU A 275 1.50 4.62 -17.17
C LEU A 275 0.15 3.91 -17.10
N ALA A 276 -0.89 4.55 -16.55
CA ALA A 276 -2.24 4.01 -16.47
C ALA A 276 -2.95 4.01 -17.83
N ASP A 277 -2.79 5.06 -18.64
CA ASP A 277 -3.41 5.18 -19.98
C ASP A 277 -3.00 4.07 -20.95
N SER A 278 -1.82 3.48 -20.70
CA SER A 278 -1.34 2.30 -21.48
C SER A 278 -1.99 0.98 -21.02
N THR A 279 -2.95 1.02 -20.09
CA THR A 279 -3.61 -0.14 -19.48
C THR A 279 -5.12 0.10 -19.31
N ASP A 280 -5.85 -0.91 -18.83
CA ASP A 280 -7.28 -0.77 -18.49
C ASP A 280 -7.50 -0.17 -17.08
N LEU A 281 -6.43 0.24 -16.40
CA LEU A 281 -6.49 0.78 -15.05
C LEU A 281 -7.13 2.18 -15.06
N ARG A 282 -8.25 2.33 -14.36
CA ARG A 282 -8.92 3.62 -14.19
C ARG A 282 -8.48 4.25 -12.88
N LEU A 283 -7.72 5.32 -12.96
CA LEU A 283 -7.36 6.15 -11.82
C LEU A 283 -8.35 7.31 -11.71
N GLY A 284 -8.68 7.69 -10.49
CA GLY A 284 -9.35 8.97 -10.23
C GLY A 284 -8.37 10.15 -10.41
N GLU A 285 -8.54 11.21 -9.61
CA GLU A 285 -7.58 12.31 -9.59
C GLU A 285 -6.20 11.81 -9.15
N VAL A 286 -5.18 12.01 -10.00
CA VAL A 286 -3.80 11.63 -9.70
C VAL A 286 -3.16 12.73 -8.88
N ALA A 287 -3.34 12.63 -7.56
CA ALA A 287 -2.80 13.59 -6.61
C ALA A 287 -1.30 13.38 -6.36
N SER A 288 -0.63 14.46 -5.93
CA SER A 288 0.76 14.40 -5.47
C SER A 288 0.97 15.46 -4.39
N ARG A 289 0.92 15.06 -3.11
CA ARG A 289 1.24 15.93 -1.97
C ARG A 289 2.70 15.71 -1.56
N LYS A 290 3.33 16.71 -0.94
CA LYS A 290 4.70 16.58 -0.43
C LYS A 290 4.76 15.49 0.62
N GLY A 291 5.67 14.54 0.46
CA GLY A 291 5.76 13.34 1.29
C GLY A 291 4.75 12.24 0.94
N SER A 292 3.97 12.39 -0.14
CA SER A 292 3.06 11.32 -0.59
C SER A 292 3.80 10.19 -1.30
N VAL A 293 3.16 9.02 -1.33
CA VAL A 293 3.68 7.82 -1.98
C VAL A 293 2.61 7.23 -2.90
N TRP A 294 2.98 6.95 -4.14
CA TRP A 294 2.28 6.02 -5.01
C TRP A 294 2.95 4.66 -4.95
N THR A 295 2.22 3.62 -4.56
CA THR A 295 2.66 2.24 -4.70
C THR A 295 2.23 1.74 -6.06
N LEU A 296 3.17 1.66 -6.99
CA LEU A 296 2.94 1.22 -8.37
C LEU A 296 3.29 -0.26 -8.49
N THR A 297 2.33 -1.06 -8.91
CA THR A 297 2.51 -2.51 -9.11
C THR A 297 2.52 -2.81 -10.60
N PHE A 298 3.59 -3.42 -11.08
CA PHE A 298 3.74 -3.81 -12.47
C PHE A 298 3.65 -5.32 -12.62
N ALA A 299 2.97 -5.77 -13.67
CA ALA A 299 2.88 -7.18 -14.05
C ALA A 299 3.29 -7.37 -15.52
N ARG A 300 3.84 -8.55 -15.82
CA ARG A 300 4.16 -8.92 -17.21
C ARG A 300 2.89 -9.37 -17.92
N ASP A 301 2.66 -8.81 -19.09
CA ASP A 301 1.55 -9.21 -19.95
C ASP A 301 1.80 -10.63 -20.50
N ARG A 302 0.94 -11.57 -20.12
CA ARG A 302 1.00 -12.98 -20.60
C ARG A 302 0.45 -13.17 -22.02
N SER A 303 -0.13 -12.15 -22.62
CA SER A 303 -0.84 -12.25 -23.91
C SER A 303 0.05 -12.02 -25.16
N SER A 304 1.31 -11.60 -24.99
CA SER A 304 2.21 -11.37 -26.13
C SER A 304 2.77 -12.68 -26.69
N GLY A 305 2.01 -13.30 -27.59
CA GLY A 305 2.35 -14.57 -28.26
C GLY A 305 3.47 -14.51 -29.33
N ASN A 306 4.23 -13.44 -29.43
CA ASN A 306 5.18 -13.20 -30.56
C ASN A 306 6.66 -13.36 -30.19
N GLY A 307 7.02 -14.12 -29.17
CA GLY A 307 8.45 -14.40 -28.87
C GLY A 307 9.25 -13.21 -28.29
N SER A 308 8.68 -12.03 -28.17
CA SER A 308 9.24 -10.90 -27.45
C SER A 308 9.01 -11.06 -25.94
N ALA A 309 9.96 -10.62 -25.13
CA ALA A 309 9.76 -10.60 -23.67
C ALA A 309 8.48 -9.82 -23.35
N PRO A 310 7.57 -10.37 -22.51
CA PRO A 310 6.30 -9.71 -22.21
C PRO A 310 6.56 -8.34 -21.56
N ALA A 311 5.95 -7.29 -22.12
CA ALA A 311 6.08 -5.93 -21.62
C ALA A 311 5.53 -5.80 -20.20
N LEU A 312 6.23 -5.03 -19.36
CA LEU A 312 5.74 -4.64 -18.05
C LEU A 312 4.64 -3.58 -18.18
N ARG A 313 3.48 -3.85 -17.59
CA ARG A 313 2.35 -2.93 -17.54
C ARG A 313 1.97 -2.61 -16.10
N LEU A 314 1.53 -1.39 -15.87
CA LEU A 314 0.96 -0.99 -14.59
C LEU A 314 -0.33 -1.80 -14.33
N ALA A 315 -0.34 -2.60 -13.27
CA ALA A 315 -1.46 -3.46 -12.90
C ALA A 315 -2.29 -2.90 -11.74
N ALA A 316 -1.65 -2.13 -10.85
CA ALA A 316 -2.32 -1.41 -9.77
C ALA A 316 -1.51 -0.17 -9.37
N ALA A 317 -2.20 0.83 -8.83
CA ALA A 317 -1.60 2.05 -8.31
C ALA A 317 -2.40 2.53 -7.10
N ASP A 318 -1.74 2.66 -5.95
CA ASP A 318 -2.35 3.04 -4.69
C ASP A 318 -1.67 4.29 -4.13
N TYR A 319 -2.47 5.23 -3.62
CA TYR A 319 -1.99 6.52 -3.18
C TYR A 319 -2.10 6.71 -1.67
N LEU A 320 -0.98 6.98 -1.02
CA LEU A 320 -0.92 7.48 0.34
C LEU A 320 -0.60 8.98 0.33
N ALA A 321 -1.52 9.79 0.84
CA ALA A 321 -1.42 11.25 0.76
C ALA A 321 -0.42 11.86 1.73
N ASP A 322 -0.30 11.32 2.95
CA ASP A 322 0.59 11.82 4.00
C ASP A 322 1.05 10.65 4.90
N PRO A 323 2.36 10.46 5.09
CA PRO A 323 2.88 9.42 5.98
C PRO A 323 2.72 9.76 7.47
N LEU A 324 2.28 10.98 7.80
CA LEU A 324 2.01 11.44 9.18
C LEU A 324 0.52 11.38 9.55
N ALA A 325 -0.35 10.89 8.64
CA ALA A 325 -1.81 10.90 8.83
C ALA A 325 -2.30 9.71 9.66
#